data_46f31d510df95935b8a76c8df8fbe050
#
_entry.id   46f31d510df95935b8a76c8df8fbe050
#
_cell.length_a   1.000
_cell.length_b   1.000
_cell.length_c   1.000
_cell.angle_alpha   90.00
_cell.angle_beta   90.00
_cell.angle_gamma   90.00
#
_symmetry.space_group_name_H-M   'P 1'
#
loop_
_entity.id
_entity.type
_entity.pdbx_description
1 polymer ?
#
loop_
_entity_poly.entity_id
_entity_poly.type
_entity_poly.pdbx_seq_one_letter_code
_entity_poly.pdbx_strand_id
1 'polypeptide(L)'
;EKIGGGIAGDKKLKAVQIGGPSGGCIPASMADTPIDFESLIDAGAMMGSGGLVVLDEDDCMVDIARYFLQFSQDQSCGRCTFCRVGTKRMLDIMDKICSGQGKLEDLELLEQLSEKTKKGSICGLGKTAPNPVLTTLKYFREEYLEHINGNCPTGKCKDIIVYDINDDCIGCTKCAQDCPVDAIDFKPYEKHAIDIELCTKCDVCKQVCPTGAVFTRSKTHNNNVIAKEERLRQSAN
;
A
#
# COMPACT_ATOMS: atom_id res chain seq x y z
N GLU A 1 -9.32 19.45 -8.24
CA GLU A 1 -9.28 20.68 -7.39
C GLU A 1 -10.54 21.52 -7.57
N LYS A 2 -10.92 21.88 -8.80
CA LYS A 2 -12.04 22.83 -9.05
C LYS A 2 -13.42 22.34 -8.56
N ILE A 3 -13.68 21.04 -8.60
CA ILE A 3 -14.97 20.46 -8.21
C ILE A 3 -14.89 19.82 -6.82
N GLY A 4 -13.83 19.05 -6.54
CA GLY A 4 -13.65 18.31 -5.29
C GLY A 4 -12.94 19.08 -4.17
N GLY A 5 -12.48 20.31 -4.40
CA GLY A 5 -11.82 21.15 -3.39
C GLY A 5 -10.36 20.79 -3.09
N GLY A 6 -9.79 19.81 -3.78
CA GLY A 6 -8.42 19.34 -3.53
C GLY A 6 -8.32 18.31 -2.40
N ILE A 7 -7.10 18.11 -1.89
CA ILE A 7 -6.80 17.20 -0.78
C ILE A 7 -6.72 17.98 0.52
N ALA A 8 -7.32 17.46 1.58
CA ALA A 8 -7.31 18.10 2.89
C ALA A 8 -5.88 18.15 3.48
N GLY A 9 -5.56 19.26 4.18
CA GLY A 9 -4.33 19.36 4.98
C GLY A 9 -3.05 19.60 4.20
N ASP A 10 -3.09 20.34 3.09
CA ASP A 10 -1.93 20.71 2.26
C ASP A 10 -1.09 19.53 1.71
N LYS A 11 -1.67 18.34 1.72
CA LYS A 11 -1.02 17.13 1.19
C LYS A 11 -1.08 17.10 -0.34
N LYS A 12 -0.11 16.40 -0.93
CA LYS A 12 -0.02 16.26 -2.38
C LYS A 12 -0.85 15.08 -2.88
N LEU A 13 -1.43 15.26 -4.06
CA LEU A 13 -2.04 14.16 -4.80
C LEU A 13 -0.98 13.12 -5.17
N LYS A 14 -1.23 11.86 -4.85
CA LYS A 14 -0.39 10.73 -5.23
C LYS A 14 -0.97 9.94 -6.39
N ALA A 15 -2.23 9.59 -6.27
CA ALA A 15 -2.94 8.82 -7.28
C ALA A 15 -4.45 9.01 -7.19
N VAL A 16 -5.15 8.56 -8.21
CA VAL A 16 -6.60 8.44 -8.24
C VAL A 16 -6.99 7.02 -8.63
N GLN A 17 -7.77 6.34 -7.80
CA GLN A 17 -8.42 5.09 -8.16
C GLN A 17 -9.73 5.42 -8.88
N ILE A 18 -9.89 4.94 -10.10
CA ILE A 18 -11.06 5.19 -10.96
C ILE A 18 -11.74 3.87 -11.27
N GLY A 19 -13.09 3.89 -11.35
CA GLY A 19 -13.90 2.75 -11.78
C GLY A 19 -14.30 1.79 -10.65
N GLY A 20 -14.16 2.22 -9.40
CA GLY A 20 -14.46 1.40 -8.22
C GLY A 20 -13.40 0.34 -7.92
N PRO A 21 -13.70 -0.68 -7.07
CA PRO A 21 -12.70 -1.61 -6.54
C PRO A 21 -11.92 -2.40 -7.59
N SER A 22 -12.48 -2.64 -8.75
CA SER A 22 -11.84 -3.37 -9.85
C SER A 22 -11.41 -2.47 -11.01
N GLY A 23 -11.38 -1.16 -10.79
CA GLY A 23 -10.92 -0.16 -11.75
C GLY A 23 -9.40 -0.16 -11.90
N GLY A 24 -8.77 1.00 -11.83
CA GLY A 24 -7.31 1.10 -11.87
C GLY A 24 -6.82 2.35 -11.15
N CYS A 25 -5.55 2.34 -10.73
CA CYS A 25 -4.90 3.49 -10.11
C CYS A 25 -4.14 4.29 -11.16
N ILE A 26 -4.44 5.58 -11.28
CA ILE A 26 -3.75 6.52 -12.16
C ILE A 26 -2.88 7.44 -11.30
N PRO A 27 -1.57 7.58 -11.57
CA PRO A 27 -0.68 8.42 -10.78
C PRO A 27 -0.95 9.91 -11.02
N ALA A 28 -0.57 10.76 -10.07
CA ALA A 28 -0.71 12.22 -10.16
C ALA A 28 -0.04 12.81 -11.40
N SER A 29 1.04 12.20 -11.91
CA SER A 29 1.70 12.60 -13.17
C SER A 29 0.80 12.48 -14.40
N MET A 30 -0.30 11.73 -14.31
CA MET A 30 -1.30 11.55 -15.36
C MET A 30 -2.65 12.18 -15.00
N ALA A 31 -2.67 13.16 -14.08
CA ALA A 31 -3.90 13.81 -13.61
C ALA A 31 -4.69 14.52 -14.73
N ASP A 32 -4.05 14.87 -15.84
CA ASP A 32 -4.67 15.49 -17.01
C ASP A 32 -5.30 14.48 -17.99
N THR A 33 -5.27 13.17 -17.67
CA THR A 33 -5.90 12.13 -18.50
C THR A 33 -7.41 12.41 -18.60
N PRO A 34 -7.97 12.49 -19.82
CA PRO A 34 -9.42 12.64 -20.00
C PRO A 34 -10.18 11.50 -19.33
N ILE A 35 -11.32 11.84 -18.68
CA ILE A 35 -12.18 10.83 -18.06
C ILE A 35 -13.15 10.31 -19.14
N ASP A 36 -12.61 9.56 -20.08
CA ASP A 36 -13.36 8.85 -21.12
C ASP A 36 -12.94 7.36 -21.15
N PHE A 37 -13.67 6.55 -21.91
CA PHE A 37 -13.44 5.11 -21.93
C PHE A 37 -12.09 4.73 -22.52
N GLU A 38 -11.67 5.40 -23.60
CA GLU A 38 -10.49 5.06 -24.38
C GLU A 38 -9.22 5.46 -23.60
N SER A 39 -9.14 6.70 -23.14
CA SER A 39 -8.00 7.22 -22.39
C SER A 39 -7.76 6.47 -21.09
N LEU A 40 -8.83 6.07 -20.38
CA LEU A 40 -8.72 5.28 -19.14
C LEU A 40 -8.24 3.85 -19.41
N ILE A 41 -8.71 3.22 -20.49
CA ILE A 41 -8.26 1.87 -20.88
C ILE A 41 -6.77 1.90 -21.25
N ASP A 42 -6.30 2.89 -21.99
CA ASP A 42 -4.90 3.07 -22.37
C ASP A 42 -4.00 3.28 -21.12
N ALA A 43 -4.52 3.96 -20.11
CA ALA A 43 -3.87 4.08 -18.81
C ALA A 43 -3.87 2.77 -17.99
N GLY A 44 -4.61 1.75 -18.42
CA GLY A 44 -4.80 0.48 -17.70
C GLY A 44 -5.92 0.48 -16.67
N ALA A 45 -6.69 1.57 -16.60
CA ALA A 45 -7.85 1.71 -15.73
C ALA A 45 -9.16 1.46 -16.51
N MET A 46 -10.30 1.75 -15.90
CA MET A 46 -11.60 1.69 -16.56
C MET A 46 -12.56 2.68 -15.88
N MET A 47 -13.54 3.19 -16.66
CA MET A 47 -14.59 4.07 -16.13
C MET A 47 -15.44 3.38 -15.04
N GLY A 48 -15.78 2.11 -15.26
CA GLY A 48 -16.60 1.31 -14.35
C GLY A 48 -17.90 2.03 -13.96
N SER A 49 -18.13 2.14 -12.64
CA SER A 49 -19.29 2.85 -12.07
C SER A 49 -19.11 4.37 -11.98
N GLY A 50 -17.96 4.92 -12.43
CA GLY A 50 -17.62 6.32 -12.24
C GLY A 50 -17.16 6.68 -10.82
N GLY A 51 -17.00 5.68 -9.95
CA GLY A 51 -16.43 5.89 -8.62
C GLY A 51 -14.99 6.36 -8.69
N LEU A 52 -14.66 7.35 -7.86
CA LEU A 52 -13.35 7.99 -7.84
C LEU A 52 -12.87 8.13 -6.40
N VAL A 53 -11.71 7.56 -6.10
CA VAL A 53 -11.05 7.66 -4.79
C VAL A 53 -9.74 8.39 -4.96
N VAL A 54 -9.60 9.52 -4.27
CA VAL A 54 -8.40 10.34 -4.30
C VAL A 54 -7.46 9.87 -3.20
N LEU A 55 -6.21 9.62 -3.56
CA LEU A 55 -5.15 9.09 -2.68
C LEU A 55 -4.06 10.15 -2.52
N ASP A 56 -3.66 10.40 -1.28
CA ASP A 56 -2.63 11.36 -0.95
C ASP A 56 -1.22 10.72 -0.78
N GLU A 57 -0.22 11.55 -0.50
CA GLU A 57 1.17 11.11 -0.36
C GLU A 57 1.40 10.14 0.81
N ASP A 58 0.50 10.10 1.79
CA ASP A 58 0.57 9.18 2.92
C ASP A 58 -0.06 7.80 2.62
N ASP A 59 -0.73 7.63 1.48
CA ASP A 59 -1.33 6.34 1.12
C ASP A 59 -0.29 5.38 0.54
N CYS A 60 -0.32 4.12 1.00
CA CYS A 60 0.51 3.04 0.48
C CYS A 60 -0.18 2.39 -0.73
N MET A 61 0.43 2.50 -1.92
CA MET A 61 -0.18 1.97 -3.14
C MET A 61 -0.24 0.43 -3.15
N VAL A 62 0.67 -0.23 -2.44
CA VAL A 62 0.67 -1.69 -2.28
C VAL A 62 -0.51 -2.14 -1.42
N ASP A 63 -0.75 -1.46 -0.29
CA ASP A 63 -1.88 -1.77 0.59
C ASP A 63 -3.23 -1.42 -0.06
N ILE A 64 -3.30 -0.32 -0.81
CA ILE A 64 -4.49 0.06 -1.60
C ILE A 64 -4.82 -1.02 -2.64
N ALA A 65 -3.83 -1.52 -3.38
CA ALA A 65 -4.04 -2.60 -4.35
C ALA A 65 -4.50 -3.89 -3.65
N ARG A 66 -3.91 -4.23 -2.52
CA ARG A 66 -4.30 -5.36 -1.67
C ARG A 66 -5.76 -5.23 -1.21
N TYR A 67 -6.15 -4.07 -0.71
CA TYR A 67 -7.51 -3.78 -0.24
C TYR A 67 -8.56 -3.98 -1.33
N PHE A 68 -8.33 -3.44 -2.52
CA PHE A 68 -9.28 -3.60 -3.64
C PHE A 68 -9.32 -5.03 -4.20
N LEU A 69 -8.17 -5.73 -4.17
CA LEU A 69 -8.13 -7.14 -4.55
C LEU A 69 -8.88 -8.01 -3.54
N GLN A 70 -8.74 -7.74 -2.23
CA GLN A 70 -9.50 -8.41 -1.17
C GLN A 70 -10.99 -8.25 -1.40
N PHE A 71 -11.45 -7.00 -1.65
CA PHE A 71 -12.85 -6.76 -1.96
C PHE A 71 -13.32 -7.60 -3.16
N SER A 72 -12.55 -7.64 -4.24
CA SER A 72 -12.88 -8.43 -5.43
C SER A 72 -12.91 -9.93 -5.16
N GLN A 73 -12.04 -10.43 -4.29
CA GLN A 73 -12.02 -11.81 -3.83
C GLN A 73 -13.28 -12.15 -3.03
N ASP A 74 -13.68 -11.30 -2.10
CA ASP A 74 -14.87 -11.50 -1.26
C ASP A 74 -16.18 -11.48 -2.07
N GLN A 75 -16.20 -10.71 -3.16
CA GLN A 75 -17.34 -10.63 -4.07
C GLN A 75 -17.35 -11.71 -5.16
N SER A 76 -16.34 -12.58 -5.20
CA SER A 76 -16.24 -13.65 -6.18
C SER A 76 -17.34 -14.70 -5.97
N CYS A 77 -18.15 -14.99 -7.01
CA CYS A 77 -19.15 -16.04 -6.95
C CYS A 77 -18.56 -17.47 -6.92
N GLY A 78 -17.25 -17.62 -7.08
CA GLY A 78 -16.53 -18.89 -7.01
C GLY A 78 -16.69 -19.84 -8.20
N ARG A 79 -17.48 -19.50 -9.24
CA ARG A 79 -17.78 -20.41 -10.36
C ARG A 79 -16.58 -20.72 -11.24
N CYS A 80 -15.83 -19.72 -11.68
CA CYS A 80 -14.67 -19.96 -12.54
C CYS A 80 -13.35 -20.02 -11.75
N THR A 81 -12.54 -21.00 -12.10
CA THR A 81 -11.26 -21.29 -11.40
C THR A 81 -10.30 -20.09 -11.45
N PHE A 82 -10.19 -19.42 -12.60
CA PHE A 82 -9.27 -18.29 -12.75
C PHE A 82 -9.61 -17.13 -11.80
N CYS A 83 -10.89 -16.79 -11.63
CA CYS A 83 -11.31 -15.80 -10.66
C CYS A 83 -11.10 -16.32 -9.22
N ARG A 84 -11.75 -17.45 -8.86
CA ARG A 84 -11.72 -17.97 -7.48
C ARG A 84 -10.32 -18.23 -6.96
N VAL A 85 -9.49 -18.97 -7.72
CA VAL A 85 -8.14 -19.35 -7.31
C VAL A 85 -7.14 -18.23 -7.62
N GLY A 86 -7.27 -17.59 -8.78
CA GLY A 86 -6.33 -16.55 -9.21
C GLY A 86 -6.33 -15.35 -8.28
N THR A 87 -7.51 -14.79 -7.98
CA THR A 87 -7.60 -13.63 -7.05
C THR A 87 -7.13 -14.01 -5.64
N LYS A 88 -7.43 -15.23 -5.15
CA LYS A 88 -6.93 -15.70 -3.85
C LYS A 88 -5.40 -15.81 -3.83
N ARG A 89 -4.79 -16.39 -4.86
CA ARG A 89 -3.32 -16.52 -4.93
C ARG A 89 -2.63 -15.17 -5.08
N MET A 90 -3.22 -14.26 -5.84
CA MET A 90 -2.72 -12.87 -5.93
C MET A 90 -2.79 -12.20 -4.56
N LEU A 91 -3.89 -12.38 -3.81
CA LEU A 91 -4.06 -11.81 -2.48
C LEU A 91 -3.03 -12.38 -1.49
N ASP A 92 -2.80 -13.70 -1.50
CA ASP A 92 -1.77 -14.35 -0.65
C ASP A 92 -0.36 -13.74 -0.92
N ILE A 93 -0.06 -13.41 -2.18
CA ILE A 93 1.20 -12.73 -2.54
C ILE A 93 1.21 -11.29 -2.03
N MET A 94 0.12 -10.55 -2.21
CA MET A 94 0.01 -9.17 -1.71
C MET A 94 0.13 -9.09 -0.19
N ASP A 95 -0.51 -10.01 0.54
CA ASP A 95 -0.40 -10.11 2.01
C ASP A 95 1.06 -10.39 2.42
N LYS A 96 1.75 -11.28 1.71
CA LYS A 96 3.16 -11.58 1.91
C LYS A 96 4.06 -10.37 1.66
N ILE A 97 3.79 -9.58 0.63
CA ILE A 97 4.52 -8.34 0.34
C ILE A 97 4.24 -7.28 1.42
N CYS A 98 2.98 -7.07 1.81
CA CYS A 98 2.59 -6.11 2.85
C CYS A 98 3.12 -6.50 4.25
N SER A 99 3.43 -7.78 4.48
CA SER A 99 4.07 -8.25 5.72
C SER A 99 5.61 -8.23 5.70
N GLY A 100 6.22 -7.77 4.59
CA GLY A 100 7.68 -7.73 4.44
C GLY A 100 8.34 -9.08 4.19
N GLN A 101 7.55 -10.10 3.84
CA GLN A 101 8.03 -11.45 3.51
C GLN A 101 8.09 -11.70 2.00
N GLY A 102 7.73 -10.69 1.20
CA GLY A 102 7.77 -10.73 -0.26
C GLY A 102 9.18 -10.94 -0.81
N LYS A 103 9.24 -11.50 -2.01
CA LYS A 103 10.48 -11.69 -2.76
C LYS A 103 10.32 -11.10 -4.15
N LEU A 104 11.44 -10.86 -4.83
CA LEU A 104 11.43 -10.29 -6.18
C LEU A 104 10.66 -11.19 -7.18
N GLU A 105 10.80 -12.51 -7.03
CA GLU A 105 10.09 -13.49 -7.86
C GLU A 105 8.55 -13.43 -7.67
N ASP A 106 8.09 -12.95 -6.52
CA ASP A 106 6.66 -12.77 -6.23
C ASP A 106 6.02 -11.69 -7.12
N LEU A 107 6.80 -10.67 -7.56
CA LEU A 107 6.29 -9.62 -8.46
C LEU A 107 6.00 -10.19 -9.86
N GLU A 108 6.92 -10.99 -10.40
CA GLU A 108 6.74 -11.64 -11.70
C GLU A 108 5.55 -12.62 -11.66
N LEU A 109 5.45 -13.39 -10.58
CA LEU A 109 4.32 -14.31 -10.38
C LEU A 109 3.00 -13.56 -10.27
N LEU A 110 2.98 -12.42 -9.58
CA LEU A 110 1.79 -11.57 -9.42
C LEU A 110 1.32 -11.01 -10.77
N GLU A 111 2.24 -10.54 -11.62
CA GLU A 111 1.94 -10.09 -12.98
C GLU A 111 1.36 -11.23 -13.83
N GLN A 112 2.00 -12.40 -13.82
CA GLN A 112 1.54 -13.58 -14.58
C GLN A 112 0.16 -14.07 -14.12
N LEU A 113 -0.09 -14.12 -12.81
CA LEU A 113 -1.39 -14.50 -12.24
C LEU A 113 -2.47 -13.48 -12.60
N SER A 114 -2.14 -12.20 -12.57
CA SER A 114 -3.03 -11.10 -12.96
C SER A 114 -3.49 -11.26 -14.41
N GLU A 115 -2.55 -11.45 -15.33
CA GLU A 115 -2.86 -11.63 -16.75
C GLU A 115 -3.66 -12.92 -17.01
N LYS A 116 -3.31 -14.04 -16.38
CA LYS A 116 -4.05 -15.30 -16.50
C LYS A 116 -5.45 -15.18 -15.93
N THR A 117 -5.63 -14.51 -14.79
CA THR A 117 -6.94 -14.25 -14.18
C THR A 117 -7.79 -13.39 -15.08
N LYS A 118 -7.24 -12.32 -15.63
CA LYS A 118 -7.90 -11.42 -16.56
C LYS A 118 -8.39 -12.15 -17.83
N LYS A 119 -7.52 -12.96 -18.44
CA LYS A 119 -7.83 -13.69 -19.69
C LYS A 119 -8.75 -14.89 -19.49
N GLY A 120 -8.60 -15.63 -18.39
CA GLY A 120 -9.34 -16.88 -18.15
C GLY A 120 -10.67 -16.72 -17.41
N SER A 121 -10.96 -15.54 -16.86
CA SER A 121 -12.21 -15.32 -16.14
C SER A 121 -13.40 -15.14 -17.09
N ILE A 122 -14.56 -15.67 -16.69
CA ILE A 122 -15.76 -15.67 -17.52
C ILE A 122 -16.46 -14.30 -17.52
N CYS A 123 -16.63 -13.69 -16.34
CA CYS A 123 -17.38 -12.44 -16.18
C CYS A 123 -16.48 -11.22 -15.93
N GLY A 124 -17.10 -10.03 -15.96
CA GLY A 124 -16.41 -8.75 -15.77
C GLY A 124 -15.63 -8.66 -14.46
N LEU A 125 -16.19 -9.17 -13.34
CA LEU A 125 -15.51 -9.09 -12.04
C LEU A 125 -14.11 -9.73 -12.09
N GLY A 126 -13.99 -10.97 -12.53
CA GLY A 126 -12.71 -11.66 -12.60
C GLY A 126 -11.77 -11.09 -13.66
N LYS A 127 -12.32 -10.52 -14.77
CA LYS A 127 -11.53 -9.86 -15.80
C LYS A 127 -10.92 -8.53 -15.35
N THR A 128 -11.55 -7.85 -14.39
CA THR A 128 -11.12 -6.51 -13.95
C THR A 128 -10.49 -6.52 -12.56
N ALA A 129 -10.74 -7.53 -11.72
CA ALA A 129 -10.16 -7.66 -10.39
C ALA A 129 -8.62 -7.44 -10.33
N PRO A 130 -7.83 -7.86 -11.33
CA PRO A 130 -6.38 -7.62 -11.35
C PRO A 130 -5.96 -6.18 -11.68
N ASN A 131 -6.85 -5.32 -12.19
CA ASN A 131 -6.46 -3.98 -12.66
C ASN A 131 -5.77 -3.11 -11.60
N PRO A 132 -6.26 -3.01 -10.32
CA PRO A 132 -5.56 -2.24 -9.30
C PRO A 132 -4.13 -2.73 -9.08
N VAL A 133 -3.92 -4.04 -9.07
CA VAL A 133 -2.58 -4.65 -8.92
C VAL A 133 -1.69 -4.32 -10.12
N LEU A 134 -2.19 -4.52 -11.34
CA LEU A 134 -1.42 -4.27 -12.57
C LEU A 134 -1.05 -2.79 -12.71
N THR A 135 -1.98 -1.87 -12.42
CA THR A 135 -1.71 -0.43 -12.51
C THR A 135 -0.75 0.05 -11.43
N THR A 136 -0.88 -0.45 -10.20
CA THR A 136 0.06 -0.08 -9.12
C THR A 136 1.45 -0.68 -9.36
N LEU A 137 1.57 -1.91 -9.86
CA LEU A 137 2.86 -2.48 -10.30
C LEU A 137 3.50 -1.68 -11.43
N LYS A 138 2.69 -1.19 -12.38
CA LYS A 138 3.17 -0.40 -13.51
C LYS A 138 3.70 0.97 -13.09
N TYR A 139 2.99 1.67 -12.21
CA TYR A 139 3.24 3.08 -11.91
C TYR A 139 3.95 3.32 -10.57
N PHE A 140 3.89 2.36 -9.64
CA PHE A 140 4.43 2.48 -8.27
C PHE A 140 5.31 1.28 -7.90
N ARG A 141 6.03 0.73 -8.88
CA ARG A 141 6.89 -0.46 -8.69
C ARG A 141 7.91 -0.27 -7.56
N GLU A 142 8.42 0.94 -7.38
CA GLU A 142 9.37 1.27 -6.34
C GLU A 142 8.81 0.98 -4.93
N GLU A 143 7.52 1.25 -4.70
CA GLU A 143 6.89 0.94 -3.41
C GLU A 143 6.84 -0.57 -3.14
N TYR A 144 6.63 -1.40 -4.17
CA TYR A 144 6.70 -2.86 -4.04
C TYR A 144 8.11 -3.32 -3.68
N LEU A 145 9.12 -2.75 -4.28
CA LEU A 145 10.53 -3.06 -3.97
C LEU A 145 10.90 -2.66 -2.55
N GLU A 146 10.45 -1.50 -2.11
CA GLU A 146 10.62 -1.06 -0.73
C GLU A 146 9.96 -2.04 0.26
N HIS A 147 8.74 -2.51 -0.02
CA HIS A 147 8.07 -3.51 0.82
C HIS A 147 8.83 -4.84 0.86
N ILE A 148 9.39 -5.29 -0.26
CA ILE A 148 10.24 -6.49 -0.31
C ILE A 148 11.53 -6.28 0.51
N ASN A 149 12.06 -5.05 0.56
CA ASN A 149 13.18 -4.69 1.43
C ASN A 149 12.79 -4.55 2.92
N GLY A 150 11.52 -4.76 3.26
CA GLY A 150 11.01 -4.62 4.62
C GLY A 150 10.73 -3.17 5.03
N ASN A 151 10.54 -2.26 4.07
CA ASN A 151 10.22 -0.86 4.32
C ASN A 151 8.88 -0.48 3.69
N CYS A 152 7.99 0.16 4.45
CA CYS A 152 6.80 0.81 3.92
C CYS A 152 7.04 2.33 3.94
N PRO A 153 7.22 2.98 2.77
CA PRO A 153 7.58 4.41 2.73
C PRO A 153 6.56 5.33 3.42
N THR A 154 5.29 4.94 3.42
CA THR A 154 4.20 5.71 4.03
C THR A 154 3.89 5.29 5.47
N GLY A 155 4.50 4.21 5.97
CA GLY A 155 4.26 3.70 7.32
C GLY A 155 2.86 3.11 7.56
N LYS A 156 2.11 2.76 6.51
CA LYS A 156 0.75 2.19 6.64
C LYS A 156 0.75 0.69 6.92
N CYS A 157 1.72 -0.06 6.39
CA CYS A 157 1.78 -1.51 6.53
C CYS A 157 2.32 -1.90 7.91
N LYS A 158 1.40 -2.14 8.85
CA LYS A 158 1.71 -2.35 10.27
C LYS A 158 2.69 -3.50 10.56
N ASP A 159 2.74 -4.52 9.72
CA ASP A 159 3.61 -5.68 9.94
C ASP A 159 5.08 -5.36 9.65
N ILE A 160 5.35 -4.39 8.78
CA ILE A 160 6.69 -3.98 8.37
C ILE A 160 7.28 -2.91 9.29
N ILE A 161 6.44 -2.04 9.86
CA ILE A 161 6.88 -0.90 10.66
C ILE A 161 6.96 -1.22 12.15
N VAL A 162 7.80 -0.47 12.84
CA VAL A 162 7.82 -0.34 14.29
C VAL A 162 7.83 1.14 14.66
N TYR A 163 7.22 1.45 15.79
CA TYR A 163 7.28 2.80 16.38
C TYR A 163 8.53 2.92 17.21
N ASP A 164 9.18 4.09 17.13
CA ASP A 164 10.37 4.42 17.89
C ASP A 164 10.32 5.88 18.34
N ILE A 165 11.16 6.26 19.29
CA ILE A 165 11.20 7.61 19.85
C ILE A 165 12.63 8.16 19.71
N ASN A 166 12.77 9.30 19.03
CA ASN A 166 14.06 9.96 18.83
C ASN A 166 14.47 10.84 20.04
N ASP A 167 15.60 11.55 19.92
CA ASP A 167 16.17 12.36 21.00
C ASP A 167 15.42 13.69 21.23
N ASP A 168 14.43 14.05 20.39
CA ASP A 168 13.55 15.20 20.60
C ASP A 168 12.52 14.96 21.71
N CYS A 169 12.52 13.76 22.33
CA CYS A 169 11.65 13.41 23.43
C CYS A 169 11.99 14.23 24.69
N ILE A 170 11.01 15.00 25.17
CA ILE A 170 11.13 15.84 26.38
C ILE A 170 10.67 15.15 27.67
N GLY A 171 10.32 13.86 27.62
CA GLY A 171 9.84 13.12 28.81
C GLY A 171 8.50 13.59 29.35
N CYS A 172 7.60 14.09 28.50
CA CYS A 172 6.29 14.66 28.93
C CYS A 172 5.24 13.62 29.31
N THR A 173 5.51 12.33 29.13
CA THR A 173 4.69 11.17 29.48
C THR A 173 3.33 11.03 28.75
N LYS A 174 2.92 11.95 27.89
CA LYS A 174 1.63 11.86 27.18
C LYS A 174 1.47 10.56 26.40
N CYS A 175 2.51 10.14 25.66
CA CYS A 175 2.48 8.89 24.89
C CYS A 175 2.30 7.64 25.78
N ALA A 176 2.85 7.66 27.00
CA ALA A 176 2.67 6.56 27.96
C ALA A 176 1.26 6.57 28.59
N GLN A 177 0.73 7.76 28.93
CA GLN A 177 -0.62 7.90 29.49
C GLN A 177 -1.73 7.46 28.52
N ASP A 178 -1.56 7.77 27.23
CA ASP A 178 -2.55 7.48 26.20
C ASP A 178 -2.32 6.12 25.50
N CYS A 179 -1.32 5.34 25.93
CA CYS A 179 -1.05 4.03 25.34
C CYS A 179 -2.09 2.99 25.79
N PRO A 180 -2.92 2.43 24.88
CA PRO A 180 -4.00 1.53 25.28
C PRO A 180 -3.53 0.14 25.76
N VAL A 181 -2.23 -0.17 25.61
CA VAL A 181 -1.64 -1.48 25.95
C VAL A 181 -0.40 -1.35 26.84
N ASP A 182 -0.17 -0.17 27.42
CA ASP A 182 0.96 0.11 28.31
C ASP A 182 2.34 -0.28 27.72
N ALA A 183 2.49 -0.17 26.39
CA ALA A 183 3.74 -0.48 25.70
C ALA A 183 4.84 0.59 25.89
N ILE A 184 4.60 1.65 26.68
CA ILE A 184 5.52 2.75 26.93
C ILE A 184 5.58 2.99 28.43
N ASP A 185 6.76 2.83 29.04
CA ASP A 185 6.97 3.07 30.47
C ASP A 185 6.67 4.52 30.84
N PHE A 186 5.97 4.73 31.95
CA PHE A 186 5.75 6.05 32.52
C PHE A 186 6.97 6.53 33.31
N LYS A 187 7.85 7.28 32.65
CA LYS A 187 9.09 7.85 33.23
C LYS A 187 9.17 9.35 32.96
N PRO A 188 8.67 10.20 33.87
CA PRO A 188 8.71 11.65 33.72
C PRO A 188 10.15 12.16 33.57
N TYR A 189 10.36 13.12 32.66
CA TYR A 189 11.64 13.78 32.37
C TYR A 189 12.74 12.87 31.79
N GLU A 190 12.43 11.63 31.43
CA GLU A 190 13.31 10.71 30.74
C GLU A 190 12.84 10.46 29.31
N LYS A 191 13.75 10.11 28.41
CA LYS A 191 13.40 9.66 27.07
C LYS A 191 12.65 8.33 27.19
N HIS A 192 11.46 8.27 26.59
CA HIS A 192 10.66 7.05 26.57
C HIS A 192 11.18 6.06 25.54
N ALA A 193 10.86 4.79 25.74
CA ALA A 193 11.06 3.72 24.78
C ALA A 193 9.73 2.97 24.57
N ILE A 194 9.55 2.41 23.38
CA ILE A 194 8.34 1.64 23.02
C ILE A 194 8.70 0.16 23.03
N ASP A 195 7.98 -0.63 23.82
CA ASP A 195 8.06 -2.08 23.76
C ASP A 195 7.38 -2.58 22.48
N ILE A 196 8.20 -3.05 21.53
CA ILE A 196 7.77 -3.47 20.19
C ILE A 196 6.86 -4.70 20.26
N GLU A 197 7.05 -5.57 21.23
CA GLU A 197 6.27 -6.81 21.38
C GLU A 197 4.86 -6.53 21.93
N LEU A 198 4.71 -5.54 22.82
CA LEU A 198 3.43 -5.11 23.35
C LEU A 198 2.69 -4.14 22.43
N CYS A 199 3.40 -3.42 21.56
CA CYS A 199 2.85 -2.34 20.73
C CYS A 199 1.84 -2.85 19.69
N THR A 200 0.59 -2.39 19.78
CA THR A 200 -0.48 -2.69 18.79
C THR A 200 -0.45 -1.81 17.55
N LYS A 201 0.51 -0.88 17.46
CA LYS A 201 0.69 0.03 16.30
C LYS A 201 -0.58 0.86 15.99
N CYS A 202 -1.22 1.38 17.03
CA CYS A 202 -2.47 2.15 16.95
C CYS A 202 -2.28 3.62 16.56
N ASP A 203 -1.04 4.12 16.48
CA ASP A 203 -0.65 5.50 16.13
C ASP A 203 -0.96 6.58 17.19
N VAL A 204 -1.61 6.26 18.29
CA VAL A 204 -2.01 7.23 19.33
C VAL A 204 -0.78 7.99 19.87
N CYS A 205 0.30 7.29 20.22
CA CYS A 205 1.53 7.90 20.76
C CYS A 205 2.15 8.94 19.81
N LYS A 206 2.04 8.74 18.48
CA LYS A 206 2.52 9.67 17.47
C LYS A 206 1.63 10.91 17.38
N GLN A 207 0.30 10.73 17.48
CA GLN A 207 -0.66 11.84 17.40
C GLN A 207 -0.59 12.77 18.62
N VAL A 208 -0.35 12.21 19.81
CA VAL A 208 -0.33 13.00 21.07
C VAL A 208 1.04 13.60 21.40
N CYS A 209 2.09 13.25 20.66
CA CYS A 209 3.46 13.73 20.92
C CYS A 209 3.61 15.21 20.54
N PRO A 210 3.84 16.12 21.51
CA PRO A 210 3.91 17.55 21.23
C PRO A 210 5.15 17.98 20.46
N THR A 211 6.21 17.17 20.49
CA THR A 211 7.50 17.46 19.81
C THR A 211 7.65 16.68 18.51
N GLY A 212 6.73 15.78 18.17
CA GLY A 212 6.87 14.90 17.03
C GLY A 212 8.00 13.85 17.17
N ALA A 213 8.48 13.61 18.41
CA ALA A 213 9.57 12.68 18.68
C ALA A 213 9.23 11.21 18.35
N VAL A 214 7.94 10.85 18.28
CA VAL A 214 7.50 9.51 17.92
C VAL A 214 7.43 9.38 16.40
N PHE A 215 8.15 8.42 15.86
CA PHE A 215 8.21 8.15 14.43
C PHE A 215 8.09 6.65 14.12
N THR A 216 7.87 6.31 12.87
CA THR A 216 7.85 4.93 12.38
C THR A 216 9.13 4.64 11.62
N ARG A 217 9.69 3.44 11.82
CA ARG A 217 10.82 2.94 11.04
C ARG A 217 10.56 1.50 10.59
N SER A 218 11.32 1.05 9.63
CA SER A 218 11.27 -0.36 9.18
C SER A 218 11.67 -1.32 10.29
N LYS A 219 10.99 -2.44 10.36
CA LYS A 219 11.32 -3.53 11.30
C LYS A 219 12.66 -4.19 10.94
N THR A 220 12.93 -4.35 9.63
CA THR A 220 14.17 -4.93 9.10
C THR A 220 14.59 -4.17 7.84
N HIS A 221 15.87 -3.84 7.71
CA HIS A 221 16.44 -3.27 6.49
C HIS A 221 17.22 -4.36 5.74
N ASN A 222 16.79 -4.68 4.53
CA ASN A 222 17.52 -5.58 3.63
C ASN A 222 17.88 -4.82 2.33
N ASN A 223 18.96 -4.05 2.36
CA ASN A 223 19.38 -3.12 1.29
C ASN A 223 19.77 -3.78 -0.06
N ASN A 224 19.66 -5.12 -0.17
CA ASN A 224 20.19 -5.86 -1.32
C ASN A 224 19.21 -6.08 -2.49
N VAL A 225 17.91 -5.82 -2.33
CA VAL A 225 16.91 -6.21 -3.35
C VAL A 225 16.84 -5.21 -4.49
N ILE A 226 16.86 -3.91 -4.20
CA ILE A 226 16.82 -2.84 -5.23
C ILE A 226 18.02 -2.95 -6.17
N ALA A 227 19.23 -3.11 -5.61
CA ALA A 227 20.44 -3.29 -6.40
C ALA A 227 20.43 -4.57 -7.26
N LYS A 228 19.73 -5.61 -6.83
CA LYS A 228 19.57 -6.86 -7.61
C LYS A 228 18.61 -6.66 -8.79
N GLU A 229 17.51 -5.93 -8.60
CA GLU A 229 16.58 -5.67 -9.69
C GLU A 229 17.17 -4.74 -10.76
N GLU A 230 17.89 -3.71 -10.37
CA GLU A 230 18.61 -2.84 -11.33
C GLU A 230 19.57 -3.63 -12.21
N ARG A 231 20.31 -4.59 -11.65
CA ARG A 231 21.20 -5.49 -12.42
C ARG A 231 20.42 -6.39 -13.37
N LEU A 232 19.27 -6.92 -12.95
CA LEU A 232 18.41 -7.77 -13.80
C LEU A 232 17.83 -6.97 -14.97
N ARG A 233 17.38 -5.73 -14.74
CA ARG A 233 16.91 -4.84 -15.81
C ARG A 233 18.00 -4.49 -16.81
N GLN A 234 19.25 -4.28 -16.36
CA GLN A 234 20.41 -3.99 -17.22
C GLN A 234 20.84 -5.20 -18.06
N SER A 235 20.60 -6.42 -17.58
CA SER A 235 20.95 -7.66 -18.31
C SER A 235 19.86 -8.11 -19.30
N ALA A 236 18.67 -7.52 -19.27
CA ALA A 236 17.54 -7.83 -20.15
C ALA A 236 17.41 -6.88 -21.36
N ASN A 237 18.22 -5.82 -21.43
CA ASN A 237 18.39 -4.90 -22.56
C ASN A 237 19.67 -5.23 -23.34
#